data_5d95658bb75c1f8d0881553a7bbd2eaa
#
_entry.id   5d95658bb75c1f8d0881553a7bbd2eaa
#
_cell.length_a   1.000
_cell.length_b   1.000
_cell.length_c   1.000
_cell.angle_alpha   90.00
_cell.angle_beta   90.00
_cell.angle_gamma   90.00
#
_symmetry.space_group_name_H-M   'P 1'
#
loop_
_entity.id
_entity.type
_entity.pdbx_description
1 polymer ?
#
loop_
_entity_poly.entity_id
_entity_poly.type
_entity_poly.pdbx_seq_one_letter_code
_entity_poly.pdbx_strand_id
1 'polypeptide(L)'
;MDVVKILVRLLAIPFVLFIAFVAVIGGLAVHAWTTRALDTTGRVDFDTALRIPPVESGTVDADGTRVFDLTMQRGTTDLGHGPDTRTWGVNSSYLGPTLRAVRGENVRVNVTNELGETSTMHWHGMHLPAAMDGGPHQPIEPGTTWSPYWTVDQPAATLWYHPHLHGSTAAHVYRGVAGMFLIDEPGTSPLPHDYGVDDIPLIVQDRKFDGDQLDDSNAIFADVGALGDEILVNGTPRPFLDVGTETVRLRVLNASNARVYNFSFDTGMPFLVVGSDGGLLEEPRAVRSLQLSPGERAEIVIRPEAGSRHVLRSTPPELKAGFWQDRFSGGDDRMDVLELRAAPVLRSSAAIPERLTTLPELGEPSSTRRIDLTSSTTINDREMDMGRIDEVVVAGTTELWEVRNVSGTIHNFHIHDVQFEILGMTGTSPDHP
;
A
#
# COMPACT_ATOMS: atom_id res chain seq x y z
N MET A 1 48.19 47.04 24.58
CA MET A 1 46.90 47.31 23.92
C MET A 1 46.59 46.34 22.74
N ASP A 2 47.60 45.69 22.15
CA ASP A 2 47.46 44.92 20.96
C ASP A 2 47.03 43.40 21.20
N VAL A 3 47.49 42.84 22.32
CA VAL A 3 47.15 41.40 22.64
C VAL A 3 45.65 41.19 22.91
N VAL A 4 45.02 42.14 23.62
CA VAL A 4 43.57 42.09 23.90
C VAL A 4 42.75 42.20 22.59
N LYS A 5 43.17 43.06 21.66
CA LYS A 5 42.54 43.23 20.35
C LYS A 5 42.67 41.96 19.47
N ILE A 6 43.84 41.31 19.55
CA ILE A 6 44.07 40.04 18.84
C ILE A 6 43.22 38.93 19.45
N LEU A 7 43.14 38.83 20.77
CA LEU A 7 42.32 37.85 21.47
C LEU A 7 40.80 38.01 21.17
N VAL A 8 40.35 39.30 21.19
CA VAL A 8 38.95 39.63 20.84
C VAL A 8 38.63 39.25 19.38
N ARG A 9 39.54 39.47 18.43
CA ARG A 9 39.36 39.08 17.03
C ARG A 9 39.38 37.57 16.85
N LEU A 10 40.25 36.85 17.57
CA LEU A 10 40.33 35.38 17.53
C LEU A 10 39.09 34.71 18.08
N LEU A 11 38.36 35.32 19.01
CA LEU A 11 37.10 34.81 19.57
C LEU A 11 35.86 35.32 18.79
N ALA A 12 35.92 36.56 18.25
CA ALA A 12 34.81 37.16 17.53
C ALA A 12 34.55 36.49 16.15
N ILE A 13 35.61 36.09 15.43
CA ILE A 13 35.48 35.47 14.12
C ILE A 13 34.76 34.12 14.21
N PRO A 14 35.17 33.14 15.05
CA PRO A 14 34.44 31.87 15.18
C PRO A 14 33.02 32.06 15.73
N PHE A 15 32.78 33.04 16.59
CA PHE A 15 31.44 33.35 17.10
C PHE A 15 30.52 33.89 15.99
N VAL A 16 31.02 34.82 15.14
CA VAL A 16 30.24 35.30 13.98
C VAL A 16 29.98 34.19 12.97
N LEU A 17 30.98 33.33 12.72
CA LEU A 17 30.83 32.18 11.84
C LEU A 17 29.81 31.18 12.42
N PHE A 18 29.81 30.97 13.73
CA PHE A 18 28.82 30.11 14.40
C PHE A 18 27.40 30.68 14.27
N ILE A 19 27.23 32.01 14.51
CA ILE A 19 25.91 32.66 14.32
C ILE A 19 25.47 32.56 12.85
N ALA A 20 26.36 32.79 11.90
CA ALA A 20 26.05 32.66 10.48
C ALA A 20 25.67 31.24 10.12
N PHE A 21 26.35 30.22 10.62
CA PHE A 21 26.05 28.83 10.47
C PHE A 21 24.66 28.48 11.04
N VAL A 22 24.37 28.90 12.28
CA VAL A 22 23.06 28.71 12.93
C VAL A 22 21.94 29.39 12.14
N ALA A 23 22.19 30.60 11.62
CA ALA A 23 21.19 31.30 10.79
C ALA A 23 20.94 30.61 9.46
N VAL A 24 21.97 30.06 8.82
CA VAL A 24 21.84 29.28 7.59
C VAL A 24 21.05 27.97 7.85
N ILE A 25 21.45 27.23 8.89
CA ILE A 25 20.73 25.97 9.25
C ILE A 25 19.29 26.28 9.64
N GLY A 26 19.04 27.33 10.45
CA GLY A 26 17.70 27.76 10.81
C GLY A 26 16.87 28.18 9.58
N GLY A 27 17.49 28.91 8.64
CA GLY A 27 16.83 29.26 7.37
C GLY A 27 16.50 28.04 6.50
N LEU A 28 17.40 27.06 6.40
CA LEU A 28 17.17 25.82 5.69
C LEU A 28 16.06 24.98 6.36
N ALA A 29 16.05 24.91 7.69
CA ALA A 29 15.01 24.19 8.43
C ALA A 29 13.63 24.85 8.23
N VAL A 30 13.54 26.17 8.29
CA VAL A 30 12.29 26.91 8.01
C VAL A 30 11.85 26.71 6.57
N HIS A 31 12.77 26.78 5.62
CA HIS A 31 12.47 26.52 4.21
C HIS A 31 11.94 25.09 4.01
N ALA A 32 12.66 24.09 4.52
CA ALA A 32 12.22 22.70 4.48
C ALA A 32 10.85 22.52 5.11
N TRP A 33 10.60 23.12 6.26
CA TRP A 33 9.29 23.07 6.91
C TRP A 33 8.18 23.69 6.06
N THR A 34 8.40 24.86 5.48
CA THR A 34 7.37 25.60 4.73
C THR A 34 7.06 24.97 3.35
N THR A 35 8.03 24.27 2.76
CA THR A 35 7.89 23.67 1.43
C THR A 35 7.52 22.18 1.46
N ARG A 36 7.57 21.54 2.64
CA ARG A 36 7.42 20.07 2.73
C ARG A 36 5.99 19.59 2.50
N ALA A 37 4.98 20.27 3.03
CA ALA A 37 3.60 19.81 2.84
C ALA A 37 3.14 20.01 1.41
N LEU A 38 2.58 18.96 0.86
CA LEU A 38 1.97 18.95 -0.46
C LEU A 38 0.48 19.28 -0.36
N ASP A 39 0.01 20.08 -1.28
CA ASP A 39 -1.42 20.30 -1.47
C ASP A 39 -1.73 20.35 -2.97
N THR A 40 -2.30 19.27 -3.49
CA THR A 40 -2.74 19.18 -4.88
C THR A 40 -4.25 19.38 -5.02
N THR A 41 -4.98 19.63 -3.92
CA THR A 41 -6.44 19.68 -3.92
C THR A 41 -6.99 20.77 -4.83
N GLY A 42 -7.85 20.38 -5.76
CA GLY A 42 -8.44 21.27 -6.77
C GLY A 42 -7.45 21.79 -7.83
N ARG A 43 -6.26 21.19 -7.93
CA ARG A 43 -5.21 21.57 -8.90
C ARG A 43 -4.91 20.49 -9.92
N VAL A 44 -5.47 19.29 -9.74
CA VAL A 44 -5.28 18.17 -10.65
C VAL A 44 -6.31 18.25 -11.77
N ASP A 45 -5.84 18.35 -13.00
CA ASP A 45 -6.68 18.19 -14.20
C ASP A 45 -6.80 16.69 -14.50
N PHE A 46 -7.91 16.07 -14.12
CA PHE A 46 -8.17 14.65 -14.37
C PHE A 46 -8.50 14.42 -15.85
N ASP A 47 -7.50 14.18 -16.66
CA ASP A 47 -7.59 14.12 -18.13
C ASP A 47 -7.39 12.71 -18.71
N THR A 48 -6.96 11.75 -17.90
CA THR A 48 -6.62 10.41 -18.35
C THR A 48 -7.62 9.38 -17.82
N ALA A 49 -8.24 8.61 -18.70
CA ALA A 49 -9.12 7.52 -18.28
C ALA A 49 -8.35 6.47 -17.47
N LEU A 50 -8.91 6.08 -16.31
CA LEU A 50 -8.29 5.08 -15.44
C LEU A 50 -8.04 3.78 -16.20
N ARG A 51 -6.80 3.31 -16.20
CA ARG A 51 -6.45 1.99 -16.72
C ARG A 51 -6.91 0.92 -15.73
N ILE A 52 -7.58 -0.10 -16.21
CA ILE A 52 -7.94 -1.25 -15.40
C ILE A 52 -6.93 -2.37 -15.71
N PRO A 53 -6.17 -2.88 -14.73
CA PRO A 53 -5.29 -4.03 -14.95
C PRO A 53 -6.08 -5.21 -15.53
N PRO A 54 -5.56 -5.94 -16.52
CA PRO A 54 -6.26 -7.11 -17.05
C PRO A 54 -6.41 -8.18 -15.97
N VAL A 55 -7.51 -8.93 -16.00
CA VAL A 55 -7.66 -10.12 -15.15
C VAL A 55 -6.92 -11.28 -15.82
N GLU A 56 -6.05 -11.90 -15.04
CA GLU A 56 -5.45 -13.19 -15.39
C GLU A 56 -6.15 -14.31 -14.59
N SER A 57 -6.90 -15.14 -15.27
CA SER A 57 -7.62 -16.26 -14.66
C SER A 57 -6.82 -17.56 -14.70
N GLY A 58 -5.62 -17.54 -15.27
CA GLY A 58 -4.79 -18.72 -15.46
C GLY A 58 -5.43 -19.78 -16.37
N THR A 59 -4.70 -20.87 -16.54
CA THR A 59 -5.19 -22.08 -17.22
C THR A 59 -5.40 -23.18 -16.18
N VAL A 60 -6.35 -24.08 -16.43
CA VAL A 60 -6.56 -25.27 -15.57
C VAL A 60 -5.92 -26.45 -16.27
N ASP A 61 -4.94 -27.07 -15.60
CA ASP A 61 -4.26 -28.23 -16.16
C ASP A 61 -5.04 -29.55 -15.95
N ALA A 62 -4.48 -30.68 -16.39
CA ALA A 62 -5.21 -31.96 -16.44
C ALA A 62 -5.57 -32.54 -15.05
N ASP A 63 -4.88 -32.11 -14.00
CA ASP A 63 -5.14 -32.51 -12.61
C ASP A 63 -6.08 -31.55 -11.87
N GLY A 64 -6.54 -30.50 -12.55
CA GLY A 64 -7.45 -29.50 -11.99
C GLY A 64 -6.76 -28.33 -11.30
N THR A 65 -5.43 -28.24 -11.36
CA THR A 65 -4.67 -27.13 -10.80
C THR A 65 -4.77 -25.90 -11.69
N ARG A 66 -5.09 -24.74 -11.12
CA ARG A 66 -5.05 -23.45 -11.80
C ARG A 66 -3.60 -22.96 -11.86
N VAL A 67 -3.13 -22.72 -13.08
CA VAL A 67 -1.73 -22.30 -13.35
C VAL A 67 -1.70 -20.90 -13.88
N PHE A 68 -0.86 -20.07 -13.26
CA PHE A 68 -0.53 -18.72 -13.73
C PHE A 68 0.94 -18.70 -14.17
N ASP A 69 1.23 -18.04 -15.28
CA ASP A 69 2.57 -17.80 -15.79
C ASP A 69 2.88 -16.31 -15.69
N LEU A 70 3.79 -15.95 -14.81
CA LEU A 70 4.20 -14.57 -14.55
C LEU A 70 5.68 -14.36 -14.90
N THR A 71 5.97 -13.27 -15.58
CA THR A 71 7.33 -12.84 -15.90
C THR A 71 7.58 -11.46 -15.30
N MET A 72 8.47 -11.36 -14.35
CA MET A 72 9.00 -10.07 -13.88
C MET A 72 9.97 -9.55 -14.93
N GLN A 73 9.73 -8.36 -15.47
CA GLN A 73 10.48 -7.82 -16.60
C GLN A 73 10.71 -6.31 -16.51
N ARG A 74 11.74 -5.84 -17.18
CA ARG A 74 12.00 -4.41 -17.37
C ARG A 74 11.23 -3.90 -18.58
N GLY A 75 10.86 -2.61 -18.55
CA GLY A 75 10.18 -1.95 -19.66
C GLY A 75 10.30 -0.44 -19.58
N THR A 76 9.51 0.23 -20.40
CA THR A 76 9.27 1.66 -20.32
C THR A 76 7.77 1.93 -20.35
N THR A 77 7.34 2.97 -19.65
CA THR A 77 5.92 3.34 -19.55
C THR A 77 5.79 4.85 -19.46
N ASP A 78 4.82 5.41 -20.15
CA ASP A 78 4.44 6.80 -19.94
C ASP A 78 3.61 6.92 -18.66
N LEU A 79 4.23 7.51 -17.65
CA LEU A 79 3.62 7.82 -16.34
C LEU A 79 3.25 9.31 -16.21
N GLY A 80 3.16 10.04 -17.35
CA GLY A 80 2.83 11.47 -17.40
C GLY A 80 4.04 12.36 -17.68
N HIS A 81 5.25 11.80 -17.73
CA HIS A 81 6.52 12.48 -17.97
C HIS A 81 7.17 12.10 -19.32
N GLY A 82 6.46 11.33 -20.15
CA GLY A 82 6.94 10.86 -21.45
C GLY A 82 7.06 9.33 -21.52
N PRO A 83 7.22 8.78 -22.75
CA PRO A 83 7.13 7.34 -22.98
C PRO A 83 8.34 6.55 -22.48
N ASP A 84 9.43 7.19 -22.12
CA ASP A 84 10.72 6.57 -21.88
C ASP A 84 11.05 6.39 -20.38
N THR A 85 10.08 6.62 -19.49
CA THR A 85 10.26 6.31 -18.05
C THR A 85 10.56 4.82 -17.89
N ARG A 86 11.74 4.51 -17.37
CA ARG A 86 12.16 3.12 -17.10
C ARG A 86 11.39 2.55 -15.95
N THR A 87 10.67 1.50 -16.21
CA THR A 87 9.77 0.84 -15.27
C THR A 87 10.00 -0.66 -15.27
N TRP A 88 9.44 -1.33 -14.27
CA TRP A 88 9.37 -2.78 -14.20
C TRP A 88 7.92 -3.20 -14.07
N GLY A 89 7.63 -4.45 -14.41
CA GLY A 89 6.29 -4.98 -14.28
C GLY A 89 6.26 -6.49 -14.27
N VAL A 90 5.07 -7.03 -14.24
CA VAL A 90 4.80 -8.46 -14.32
C VAL A 90 3.90 -8.69 -15.54
N ASN A 91 4.36 -9.42 -16.53
CA ASN A 91 3.71 -9.60 -17.84
C ASN A 91 3.37 -8.26 -18.56
N SER A 92 3.97 -7.18 -18.14
CA SER A 92 3.73 -5.81 -18.63
C SER A 92 4.95 -4.95 -18.37
N SER A 93 4.93 -3.69 -18.84
CA SER A 93 6.00 -2.72 -18.57
C SER A 93 5.89 -2.03 -17.20
N TYR A 94 4.69 -2.01 -16.57
CA TYR A 94 4.46 -1.42 -15.26
C TYR A 94 3.28 -2.10 -14.57
N LEU A 95 3.43 -2.42 -13.29
CA LEU A 95 2.50 -3.25 -12.54
C LEU A 95 2.33 -4.64 -13.17
N GLY A 96 1.33 -5.36 -12.77
CA GLY A 96 0.99 -6.68 -13.29
C GLY A 96 -0.51 -6.88 -13.40
N PRO A 97 -0.95 -8.00 -14.00
CA PRO A 97 -2.36 -8.35 -14.08
C PRO A 97 -2.95 -8.57 -12.69
N THR A 98 -4.26 -8.43 -12.58
CA THR A 98 -5.00 -8.92 -11.42
C THR A 98 -5.19 -10.43 -11.55
N LEU A 99 -4.58 -11.19 -10.65
CA LEU A 99 -4.81 -12.63 -10.56
C LEU A 99 -6.15 -12.90 -9.90
N ARG A 100 -6.83 -13.98 -10.31
CA ARG A 100 -8.12 -14.34 -9.73
C ARG A 100 -8.23 -15.85 -9.56
N ALA A 101 -8.51 -16.32 -8.33
CA ALA A 101 -8.71 -17.72 -7.99
C ALA A 101 -9.91 -17.85 -7.05
N VAL A 102 -10.39 -19.08 -6.87
CA VAL A 102 -11.56 -19.38 -6.04
C VAL A 102 -11.11 -20.22 -4.83
N ARG A 103 -11.71 -19.95 -3.67
CA ARG A 103 -11.48 -20.77 -2.46
C ARG A 103 -11.72 -22.26 -2.76
N GLY A 104 -10.77 -23.08 -2.35
CA GLY A 104 -10.75 -24.54 -2.60
C GLY A 104 -9.99 -24.96 -3.85
N GLU A 105 -9.58 -24.04 -4.72
CA GLU A 105 -8.75 -24.38 -5.88
C GLU A 105 -7.30 -24.66 -5.47
N ASN A 106 -6.68 -25.63 -6.16
CA ASN A 106 -5.23 -25.76 -6.18
C ASN A 106 -4.66 -24.75 -7.16
N VAL A 107 -3.67 -24.01 -6.72
CA VAL A 107 -3.02 -22.97 -7.52
C VAL A 107 -1.53 -23.28 -7.65
N ARG A 108 -0.98 -23.06 -8.83
CA ARG A 108 0.47 -23.00 -9.10
C ARG A 108 0.77 -21.72 -9.85
N VAL A 109 1.80 -20.99 -9.42
CA VAL A 109 2.26 -19.78 -10.10
C VAL A 109 3.70 -19.97 -10.55
N ASN A 110 3.95 -19.96 -11.84
CA ASN A 110 5.30 -20.00 -12.40
C ASN A 110 5.80 -18.56 -12.51
N VAL A 111 6.78 -18.17 -11.71
CA VAL A 111 7.36 -16.83 -11.71
C VAL A 111 8.74 -16.87 -12.35
N THR A 112 8.87 -16.30 -13.53
CA THR A 112 10.14 -16.15 -14.23
C THR A 112 10.73 -14.77 -13.98
N ASN A 113 12.01 -14.71 -13.60
CA ASN A 113 12.72 -13.46 -13.36
C ASN A 113 13.55 -13.04 -14.58
N GLU A 114 13.10 -12.01 -15.30
CA GLU A 114 13.83 -11.36 -16.40
C GLU A 114 14.32 -9.95 -16.05
N LEU A 115 14.41 -9.61 -14.75
CA LEU A 115 14.86 -8.29 -14.31
C LEU A 115 16.37 -8.06 -14.47
N GLY A 116 17.16 -9.14 -14.60
CA GLY A 116 18.62 -9.06 -14.67
C GLY A 116 19.29 -8.87 -13.31
N GLU A 117 18.53 -8.94 -12.23
CA GLU A 117 19.00 -8.98 -10.83
C GLU A 117 18.07 -9.89 -10.02
N THR A 118 18.57 -10.44 -8.91
CA THR A 118 17.77 -11.31 -8.03
C THR A 118 16.56 -10.58 -7.47
N SER A 119 15.43 -11.27 -7.43
CA SER A 119 14.18 -10.78 -6.83
C SER A 119 13.46 -11.90 -6.10
N THR A 120 12.27 -11.65 -5.61
CA THR A 120 11.30 -12.63 -5.08
C THR A 120 9.91 -12.29 -5.57
N MET A 121 8.92 -13.15 -5.26
CA MET A 121 7.51 -12.80 -5.44
C MET A 121 6.71 -13.33 -4.26
N HIS A 122 6.29 -12.42 -3.38
CA HIS A 122 5.49 -12.71 -2.20
C HIS A 122 4.00 -12.54 -2.47
N TRP A 123 3.20 -13.41 -1.88
CA TRP A 123 1.73 -13.43 -1.97
C TRP A 123 1.14 -12.84 -0.70
N HIS A 124 1.13 -11.52 -0.62
CA HIS A 124 0.78 -10.77 0.59
C HIS A 124 -0.67 -11.01 1.03
N GLY A 125 -0.83 -11.56 2.23
CA GLY A 125 -2.12 -11.91 2.83
C GLY A 125 -2.63 -13.31 2.46
N MET A 126 -1.89 -14.09 1.67
CA MET A 126 -2.25 -15.45 1.31
C MET A 126 -1.88 -16.44 2.42
N HIS A 127 -2.76 -17.40 2.71
CA HIS A 127 -2.46 -18.55 3.56
C HIS A 127 -1.83 -19.65 2.71
N LEU A 128 -0.58 -19.98 2.99
CA LEU A 128 0.16 -20.96 2.22
C LEU A 128 1.41 -21.44 2.99
N PRO A 129 2.00 -22.58 2.63
CA PRO A 129 3.21 -23.05 3.29
C PRO A 129 4.37 -22.06 3.13
N ALA A 130 5.15 -21.80 4.20
CA ALA A 130 6.26 -20.86 4.21
C ALA A 130 7.27 -21.04 3.05
N ALA A 131 7.47 -22.28 2.56
CA ALA A 131 8.33 -22.54 1.41
C ALA A 131 7.74 -22.03 0.07
N MET A 132 6.46 -21.69 0.04
CA MET A 132 5.72 -21.18 -1.13
C MET A 132 5.40 -19.69 -1.01
N ASP A 133 5.78 -19.04 0.10
CA ASP A 133 5.39 -17.68 0.46
C ASP A 133 6.06 -16.59 -0.39
N GLY A 134 7.25 -16.86 -0.92
CA GLY A 134 8.00 -15.89 -1.73
C GLY A 134 8.64 -14.77 -0.93
N GLY A 135 8.83 -14.98 0.37
CA GLY A 135 9.58 -14.09 1.24
C GLY A 135 11.07 -14.05 0.92
N PRO A 136 11.89 -13.41 1.79
CA PRO A 136 13.32 -13.22 1.49
C PRO A 136 14.13 -14.52 1.37
N HIS A 137 13.58 -15.65 1.83
CA HIS A 137 14.21 -16.97 1.75
C HIS A 137 13.94 -17.74 0.44
N GLN A 138 13.12 -17.19 -0.47
CA GLN A 138 12.84 -17.77 -1.78
C GLN A 138 13.32 -16.85 -2.91
N PRO A 139 14.65 -16.59 -3.04
CA PRO A 139 15.17 -15.77 -4.11
C PRO A 139 14.97 -16.44 -5.47
N ILE A 140 14.64 -15.63 -6.47
CA ILE A 140 14.52 -16.03 -7.87
C ILE A 140 15.65 -15.35 -8.62
N GLU A 141 16.63 -16.14 -9.04
CA GLU A 141 17.80 -15.65 -9.76
C GLU A 141 17.41 -15.21 -11.19
N PRO A 142 18.14 -14.25 -11.79
CA PRO A 142 17.90 -13.84 -13.17
C PRO A 142 17.88 -15.01 -14.16
N GLY A 143 16.87 -15.06 -15.02
CA GLY A 143 16.70 -16.11 -16.01
C GLY A 143 16.18 -17.43 -15.47
N THR A 144 15.78 -17.50 -14.20
CA THR A 144 15.20 -18.71 -13.59
C THR A 144 13.72 -18.57 -13.32
N THR A 145 13.03 -19.70 -13.14
CA THR A 145 11.62 -19.78 -12.79
C THR A 145 11.45 -20.49 -11.44
N TRP A 146 10.65 -19.88 -10.55
CA TRP A 146 10.19 -20.48 -9.29
C TRP A 146 8.70 -20.78 -9.42
N SER A 147 8.27 -21.97 -8.98
CA SER A 147 6.92 -22.48 -9.21
C SER A 147 6.24 -22.91 -7.89
N PRO A 148 5.83 -21.99 -7.02
CA PRO A 148 5.11 -22.30 -5.81
C PRO A 148 3.69 -22.82 -6.13
N TYR A 149 3.17 -23.65 -5.21
CA TYR A 149 1.86 -24.22 -5.32
C TYR A 149 1.18 -24.39 -3.95
N TRP A 150 -0.11 -24.19 -3.88
CA TRP A 150 -0.90 -24.34 -2.65
C TRP A 150 -2.38 -24.53 -2.97
N THR A 151 -3.15 -24.94 -1.96
CA THR A 151 -4.61 -24.86 -2.01
C THR A 151 -5.05 -23.56 -1.40
N VAL A 152 -5.92 -22.81 -2.08
CA VAL A 152 -6.50 -21.57 -1.55
C VAL A 152 -7.50 -21.92 -0.45
N ASP A 153 -7.15 -21.76 0.80
CA ASP A 153 -7.98 -22.10 1.97
C ASP A 153 -8.34 -20.88 2.82
N GLN A 154 -8.61 -19.77 2.20
CA GLN A 154 -9.01 -18.55 2.88
C GLN A 154 -10.29 -17.98 2.27
N PRO A 155 -11.05 -17.13 3.02
CA PRO A 155 -12.26 -16.51 2.51
C PRO A 155 -11.97 -15.51 1.39
N ALA A 156 -13.06 -15.06 0.74
CA ALA A 156 -12.98 -14.02 -0.28
C ALA A 156 -12.24 -12.77 0.24
N ALA A 157 -11.21 -12.33 -0.51
CA ALA A 157 -10.35 -11.23 -0.10
C ALA A 157 -9.71 -10.52 -1.29
N THR A 158 -9.31 -9.27 -1.06
CA THR A 158 -8.43 -8.49 -1.95
C THR A 158 -7.01 -8.57 -1.42
N LEU A 159 -6.20 -9.38 -2.06
CA LEU A 159 -4.79 -9.58 -1.76
C LEU A 159 -3.94 -8.91 -2.85
N TRP A 160 -2.62 -8.97 -2.69
CA TRP A 160 -1.70 -8.48 -3.69
C TRP A 160 -0.40 -9.27 -3.72
N TYR A 161 0.39 -9.12 -4.76
CA TYR A 161 1.70 -9.73 -4.89
C TYR A 161 2.76 -8.67 -5.17
N HIS A 162 3.94 -8.88 -4.61
CA HIS A 162 5.07 -7.96 -4.75
C HIS A 162 6.40 -8.64 -4.39
N PRO A 163 7.55 -8.10 -4.80
CA PRO A 163 8.85 -8.57 -4.34
C PRO A 163 9.04 -8.40 -2.83
N HIS A 164 9.80 -9.33 -2.22
CA HIS A 164 10.13 -9.29 -0.80
C HIS A 164 11.62 -9.59 -0.53
N LEU A 165 12.50 -9.32 -1.49
CA LEU A 165 13.92 -9.52 -1.32
C LEU A 165 14.48 -8.54 -0.28
N HIS A 166 15.15 -9.08 0.76
CA HIS A 166 15.74 -8.26 1.82
C HIS A 166 16.67 -7.18 1.24
N GLY A 167 16.44 -5.93 1.60
CA GLY A 167 17.20 -4.77 1.14
C GLY A 167 16.82 -4.22 -0.24
N SER A 168 15.95 -4.90 -1.01
CA SER A 168 15.56 -4.46 -2.37
C SER A 168 14.06 -4.31 -2.58
N THR A 169 13.23 -4.75 -1.63
CA THR A 169 11.76 -4.72 -1.73
C THR A 169 11.24 -3.35 -2.16
N ALA A 170 11.68 -2.30 -1.47
CA ALA A 170 11.21 -0.94 -1.72
C ALA A 170 11.51 -0.49 -3.16
N ALA A 171 12.73 -0.71 -3.66
CA ALA A 171 13.14 -0.31 -5.01
C ALA A 171 12.39 -1.09 -6.09
N HIS A 172 12.16 -2.41 -5.89
CA HIS A 172 11.44 -3.23 -6.86
C HIS A 172 9.96 -2.85 -6.96
N VAL A 173 9.30 -2.60 -5.82
CA VAL A 173 7.90 -2.12 -5.78
C VAL A 173 7.79 -0.71 -6.34
N TYR A 174 8.76 0.16 -6.04
CA TYR A 174 8.75 1.54 -6.55
C TYR A 174 8.81 1.58 -8.09
N ARG A 175 9.58 0.68 -8.69
CA ARG A 175 9.69 0.56 -10.16
C ARG A 175 8.49 -0.10 -10.83
N GLY A 176 7.57 -0.74 -10.07
CA GLY A 176 6.29 -1.21 -10.58
C GLY A 176 6.06 -2.72 -10.50
N VAL A 177 6.91 -3.50 -9.83
CA VAL A 177 6.63 -4.94 -9.66
C VAL A 177 5.60 -5.12 -8.54
N ALA A 178 4.32 -5.11 -8.91
CA ALA A 178 3.18 -5.36 -8.00
C ALA A 178 1.92 -5.64 -8.82
N GLY A 179 0.95 -6.35 -8.21
CA GLY A 179 -0.38 -6.55 -8.77
C GLY A 179 -1.35 -7.10 -7.73
N MET A 180 -2.65 -7.06 -7.99
CA MET A 180 -3.65 -7.61 -7.10
C MET A 180 -3.83 -9.13 -7.31
N PHE A 181 -4.22 -9.82 -6.23
CA PHE A 181 -4.65 -11.20 -6.26
C PHE A 181 -6.01 -11.31 -5.56
N LEU A 182 -7.07 -11.53 -6.32
CA LEU A 182 -8.43 -11.62 -5.80
C LEU A 182 -8.79 -13.07 -5.51
N ILE A 183 -9.32 -13.32 -4.32
CA ILE A 183 -9.89 -14.60 -3.95
C ILE A 183 -11.40 -14.45 -3.95
N ASP A 184 -12.07 -15.29 -4.75
CA ASP A 184 -13.52 -15.45 -4.72
C ASP A 184 -13.90 -16.62 -3.83
N GLU A 185 -15.09 -16.54 -3.25
CA GLU A 185 -15.66 -17.63 -2.46
C GLU A 185 -17.08 -17.92 -2.95
N PRO A 186 -17.41 -19.19 -3.29
CA PRO A 186 -18.75 -19.56 -3.71
C PRO A 186 -19.79 -19.27 -2.63
N GLY A 187 -20.90 -18.64 -3.04
CA GLY A 187 -22.02 -18.36 -2.13
C GLY A 187 -21.85 -17.11 -1.27
N THR A 188 -20.83 -16.29 -1.51
CA THR A 188 -20.71 -14.98 -0.86
C THR A 188 -21.76 -14.00 -1.35
N SER A 189 -21.96 -12.98 -0.56
CA SER A 189 -22.96 -11.94 -0.71
C SER A 189 -22.86 -11.18 -2.06
N PRO A 190 -23.98 -10.72 -2.63
CA PRO A 190 -24.01 -10.04 -3.92
C PRO A 190 -23.48 -8.61 -3.84
N LEU A 191 -22.18 -8.45 -3.60
CA LEU A 191 -21.48 -7.19 -3.82
C LEU A 191 -21.28 -6.96 -5.32
N PRO A 192 -21.08 -5.70 -5.78
CA PRO A 192 -20.65 -5.46 -7.14
C PRO A 192 -19.42 -6.32 -7.49
N HIS A 193 -19.45 -7.00 -8.65
CA HIS A 193 -18.46 -8.02 -9.00
C HIS A 193 -18.08 -8.05 -10.49
N ASP A 194 -18.64 -7.14 -11.27
CA ASP A 194 -18.38 -7.01 -12.70
C ASP A 194 -17.05 -6.24 -12.88
N TYR A 195 -15.94 -6.99 -12.93
CA TYR A 195 -14.60 -6.43 -12.91
C TYR A 195 -14.37 -5.40 -14.03
N GLY A 196 -13.88 -4.22 -13.64
CA GLY A 196 -13.69 -3.09 -14.55
C GLY A 196 -14.96 -2.31 -14.90
N VAL A 197 -16.13 -2.72 -14.38
CA VAL A 197 -17.41 -2.06 -14.59
C VAL A 197 -18.00 -1.52 -13.29
N ASP A 198 -18.22 -2.39 -12.30
CA ASP A 198 -18.69 -2.01 -10.97
C ASP A 198 -17.85 -2.63 -9.83
N ASP A 199 -16.82 -3.42 -10.16
CA ASP A 199 -15.79 -3.93 -9.27
C ASP A 199 -14.43 -3.45 -9.78
N ILE A 200 -13.89 -2.39 -9.19
CA ILE A 200 -12.78 -1.61 -9.72
C ILE A 200 -11.55 -1.75 -8.83
N PRO A 201 -10.44 -2.31 -9.33
CA PRO A 201 -9.17 -2.29 -8.61
C PRO A 201 -8.56 -0.90 -8.62
N LEU A 202 -8.05 -0.44 -7.48
CA LEU A 202 -7.33 0.81 -7.33
C LEU A 202 -6.00 0.57 -6.64
N ILE A 203 -4.94 0.39 -7.40
CA ILE A 203 -3.55 0.34 -6.91
C ILE A 203 -3.05 1.76 -6.83
N VAL A 204 -3.08 2.36 -5.63
CA VAL A 204 -2.70 3.75 -5.40
C VAL A 204 -1.23 3.83 -5.02
N GLN A 205 -0.48 4.66 -5.73
CA GLN A 205 0.96 4.84 -5.52
C GLN A 205 1.30 6.33 -5.61
N ASP A 206 2.19 6.80 -4.75
CA ASP A 206 2.85 8.09 -4.97
C ASP A 206 4.22 7.89 -5.62
N ARG A 207 4.55 8.77 -6.56
CA ARG A 207 5.83 8.74 -7.27
C ARG A 207 6.43 10.12 -7.34
N LYS A 208 7.74 10.16 -7.43
CA LYS A 208 8.53 11.36 -7.68
C LYS A 208 9.40 11.13 -8.91
N PHE A 209 9.65 12.19 -9.66
CA PHE A 209 10.39 12.11 -10.92
C PHE A 209 11.58 13.08 -10.91
N ASP A 210 12.68 12.64 -11.55
CA ASP A 210 13.79 13.50 -11.99
C ASP A 210 13.81 13.49 -13.51
N GLY A 211 13.30 14.57 -14.09
CA GLY A 211 13.01 14.64 -15.51
C GLY A 211 11.90 13.64 -15.88
N ASP A 212 12.20 12.68 -16.74
CA ASP A 212 11.31 11.61 -17.20
C ASP A 212 11.50 10.27 -16.42
N GLN A 213 12.40 10.24 -15.43
CA GLN A 213 12.73 9.00 -14.70
C GLN A 213 12.19 9.02 -13.28
N LEU A 214 11.84 7.82 -12.80
CA LEU A 214 11.45 7.62 -11.40
C LEU A 214 12.63 7.94 -10.47
N ASP A 215 12.37 8.74 -9.44
CA ASP A 215 13.31 9.07 -8.37
C ASP A 215 12.84 8.46 -7.04
N ASP A 216 13.51 7.41 -6.58
CA ASP A 216 13.22 6.71 -5.32
C ASP A 216 14.04 7.24 -4.13
N SER A 217 14.70 8.39 -4.29
CA SER A 217 15.49 8.98 -3.22
C SER A 217 14.61 9.42 -2.04
N ASN A 218 15.10 9.18 -0.82
CA ASN A 218 14.43 9.65 0.38
C ASN A 218 14.48 11.17 0.49
N ALA A 219 13.39 11.77 0.96
CA ALA A 219 13.40 13.18 1.28
C ALA A 219 14.30 13.45 2.50
N ILE A 220 14.95 14.61 2.52
CA ILE A 220 15.74 15.08 3.66
C ILE A 220 14.81 15.11 4.89
N PHE A 221 15.26 14.54 6.01
CA PHE A 221 14.53 14.40 7.27
C PHE A 221 13.31 13.45 7.26
N ALA A 222 13.08 12.68 6.21
CA ALA A 222 12.04 11.65 6.19
C ALA A 222 12.65 10.29 6.57
N ASP A 223 12.28 9.77 7.73
CA ASP A 223 12.73 8.45 8.20
C ASP A 223 11.80 7.30 7.72
N VAL A 224 10.76 7.64 6.97
CA VAL A 224 9.73 6.67 6.55
C VAL A 224 9.98 6.04 5.19
N GLY A 225 10.91 6.58 4.38
CA GLY A 225 11.20 6.13 3.02
C GLY A 225 10.84 7.15 1.94
N ALA A 226 10.71 6.69 0.70
CA ALA A 226 10.39 7.55 -0.44
C ALA A 226 8.95 8.05 -0.37
N LEU A 227 8.78 9.38 -0.41
CA LEU A 227 7.49 10.06 -0.53
C LEU A 227 7.47 10.80 -1.87
N GLY A 228 6.51 10.45 -2.71
CA GLY A 228 6.28 11.10 -4.00
C GLY A 228 5.41 12.35 -3.89
N ASP A 229 5.37 13.13 -4.94
CA ASP A 229 4.54 14.34 -5.07
C ASP A 229 3.44 14.19 -6.13
N GLU A 230 3.44 13.09 -6.85
CA GLU A 230 2.43 12.75 -7.84
C GLU A 230 1.76 11.41 -7.51
N ILE A 231 0.42 11.36 -7.68
CA ILE A 231 -0.36 10.14 -7.49
C ILE A 231 -0.57 9.44 -8.82
N LEU A 232 -0.29 8.14 -8.81
CA LEU A 232 -0.67 7.21 -9.86
C LEU A 232 -1.72 6.24 -9.32
N VAL A 233 -2.77 5.98 -10.08
CA VAL A 233 -3.72 4.89 -9.79
C VAL A 233 -3.66 3.90 -10.94
N ASN A 234 -3.34 2.63 -10.64
CA ASN A 234 -3.09 1.61 -11.66
C ASN A 234 -2.05 2.04 -12.70
N GLY A 235 -1.04 2.81 -12.30
CA GLY A 235 -0.05 3.40 -13.21
C GLY A 235 -0.61 4.51 -14.12
N THR A 236 -1.78 5.05 -13.83
CA THR A 236 -2.41 6.15 -14.58
C THR A 236 -2.22 7.45 -13.82
N PRO A 237 -1.55 8.46 -14.38
CA PRO A 237 -1.49 9.80 -13.80
C PRO A 237 -2.81 10.55 -14.03
N ARG A 238 -3.21 11.36 -13.06
CA ARG A 238 -4.40 12.23 -13.13
C ARG A 238 -5.67 11.51 -13.62
N PRO A 239 -6.03 10.35 -13.01
CA PRO A 239 -7.05 9.47 -13.55
C PRO A 239 -8.47 9.97 -13.31
N PHE A 240 -9.36 9.68 -14.27
CA PHE A 240 -10.79 9.69 -14.03
C PHE A 240 -11.42 8.32 -14.31
N LEU A 241 -12.53 8.03 -13.62
CA LEU A 241 -13.34 6.83 -13.80
C LEU A 241 -14.77 7.21 -14.16
N ASP A 242 -15.24 6.76 -15.32
CA ASP A 242 -16.65 6.86 -15.68
C ASP A 242 -17.44 5.76 -14.97
N VAL A 243 -18.49 6.16 -14.23
CA VAL A 243 -19.34 5.29 -13.44
C VAL A 243 -20.70 5.16 -14.09
N GLY A 244 -21.10 3.95 -14.46
CA GLY A 244 -22.35 3.63 -15.14
C GLY A 244 -23.41 2.93 -14.27
N THR A 245 -23.14 2.65 -12.99
CA THR A 245 -24.00 1.87 -12.09
C THR A 245 -24.30 2.64 -10.80
N GLU A 246 -25.43 2.33 -10.16
CA GLU A 246 -25.84 2.97 -8.90
C GLU A 246 -24.92 2.65 -7.73
N THR A 247 -24.25 1.50 -7.76
CA THR A 247 -23.24 1.09 -6.78
C THR A 247 -21.97 0.64 -7.46
N VAL A 248 -20.82 1.02 -6.91
CA VAL A 248 -19.50 0.58 -7.38
C VAL A 248 -18.67 0.14 -6.18
N ARG A 249 -18.03 -1.01 -6.29
CA ARG A 249 -17.03 -1.51 -5.35
C ARG A 249 -15.65 -1.07 -5.82
N LEU A 250 -14.94 -0.36 -4.99
CA LEU A 250 -13.55 0.01 -5.19
C LEU A 250 -12.68 -0.87 -4.30
N ARG A 251 -11.75 -1.62 -4.89
CA ARG A 251 -10.76 -2.42 -4.18
C ARG A 251 -9.49 -1.60 -4.07
N VAL A 252 -9.31 -0.94 -2.94
CA VAL A 252 -8.22 0.02 -2.72
C VAL A 252 -7.02 -0.70 -2.11
N LEU A 253 -5.88 -0.61 -2.77
CA LEU A 253 -4.58 -1.01 -2.26
C LEU A 253 -3.71 0.23 -2.13
N ASN A 254 -3.18 0.50 -0.95
CA ASN A 254 -2.08 1.44 -0.80
C ASN A 254 -0.75 0.74 -1.17
N ALA A 255 -0.31 0.91 -2.41
CA ALA A 255 0.94 0.35 -2.92
C ALA A 255 2.09 1.38 -2.96
N SER A 256 2.01 2.42 -2.13
CA SER A 256 3.09 3.37 -1.89
C SER A 256 4.17 2.77 -1.00
N ASN A 257 5.38 3.31 -1.08
CA ASN A 257 6.51 2.81 -0.28
C ASN A 257 6.45 3.28 1.18
N ALA A 258 5.89 4.48 1.43
CA ALA A 258 5.94 5.10 2.74
C ALA A 258 4.69 5.92 3.10
N ARG A 259 3.93 6.37 2.09
CA ARG A 259 2.82 7.30 2.30
C ARG A 259 1.60 6.61 2.92
N VAL A 260 1.15 7.16 4.04
CA VAL A 260 -0.16 6.86 4.61
C VAL A 260 -1.20 7.76 3.94
N TYR A 261 -2.30 7.19 3.47
CA TYR A 261 -3.44 7.94 2.92
C TYR A 261 -4.59 7.95 3.91
N ASN A 262 -5.33 9.07 3.94
CA ASN A 262 -6.62 9.17 4.60
C ASN A 262 -7.67 9.52 3.54
N PHE A 263 -8.24 8.49 2.92
CA PHE A 263 -9.16 8.61 1.79
C PHE A 263 -10.50 9.17 2.21
N SER A 264 -10.99 10.16 1.46
CA SER A 264 -12.32 10.75 1.60
C SER A 264 -12.78 11.33 0.26
N PHE A 265 -14.06 11.67 0.12
CA PHE A 265 -14.53 12.38 -1.05
C PHE A 265 -14.62 13.89 -0.78
N ASP A 266 -14.26 14.70 -1.78
CA ASP A 266 -14.28 16.17 -1.72
C ASP A 266 -15.67 16.74 -1.37
N THR A 267 -16.72 16.04 -1.79
CA THR A 267 -18.13 16.37 -1.51
C THR A 267 -18.59 15.92 -0.12
N GLY A 268 -17.76 15.20 0.63
CA GLY A 268 -18.14 14.55 1.89
C GLY A 268 -19.10 13.37 1.72
N MET A 269 -19.21 12.83 0.49
CA MET A 269 -20.00 11.62 0.21
C MET A 269 -19.55 10.48 1.13
N PRO A 270 -20.47 9.86 1.90
CA PRO A 270 -20.14 8.69 2.70
C PRO A 270 -19.98 7.45 1.80
N PHE A 271 -19.24 6.48 2.28
CA PHE A 271 -19.08 5.18 1.63
C PHE A 271 -19.16 4.05 2.65
N LEU A 272 -19.37 2.83 2.17
CA LEU A 272 -19.40 1.63 3.00
C LEU A 272 -18.06 0.91 2.89
N VAL A 273 -17.38 0.67 3.99
CA VAL A 273 -16.29 -0.32 4.06
C VAL A 273 -16.94 -1.68 4.17
N VAL A 274 -16.60 -2.57 3.24
CA VAL A 274 -17.17 -3.92 3.15
C VAL A 274 -16.12 -5.02 3.32
N GLY A 275 -14.85 -4.66 3.25
CA GLY A 275 -13.72 -5.58 3.44
C GLY A 275 -12.44 -4.85 3.83
N SER A 276 -11.55 -5.58 4.48
CA SER A 276 -10.20 -5.14 4.89
C SER A 276 -9.15 -6.15 4.38
N ASP A 277 -7.95 -6.11 4.92
CA ASP A 277 -6.83 -6.98 4.57
C ASP A 277 -7.17 -8.48 4.62
N GLY A 278 -7.93 -8.88 5.63
CA GLY A 278 -8.31 -10.28 5.86
C GLY A 278 -9.47 -10.77 5.03
N GLY A 279 -10.21 -9.90 4.36
CA GLY A 279 -11.41 -10.24 3.59
C GLY A 279 -12.62 -9.39 3.95
N LEU A 280 -13.82 -9.95 3.75
CA LEU A 280 -15.06 -9.23 4.02
C LEU A 280 -15.27 -9.01 5.52
N LEU A 281 -15.82 -7.85 5.87
CA LEU A 281 -16.37 -7.57 7.20
C LEU A 281 -17.68 -8.35 7.39
N GLU A 282 -18.07 -8.61 8.64
CA GLU A 282 -19.39 -9.22 8.90
C GLU A 282 -20.55 -8.35 8.41
N GLU A 283 -20.42 -7.03 8.60
CA GLU A 283 -21.42 -6.03 8.23
C GLU A 283 -20.77 -4.82 7.55
N PRO A 284 -21.44 -4.18 6.58
CA PRO A 284 -20.94 -2.95 5.98
C PRO A 284 -20.82 -1.83 7.01
N ARG A 285 -19.71 -1.09 7.00
CA ARG A 285 -19.47 0.03 7.91
C ARG A 285 -19.50 1.36 7.15
N ALA A 286 -20.45 2.24 7.48
CA ALA A 286 -20.54 3.55 6.88
C ALA A 286 -19.52 4.51 7.48
N VAL A 287 -18.66 5.10 6.64
CA VAL A 287 -17.63 6.06 7.04
C VAL A 287 -17.58 7.24 6.05
N ARG A 288 -16.85 8.29 6.41
CA ARG A 288 -16.58 9.44 5.52
C ARG A 288 -15.10 9.56 5.18
N SER A 289 -14.25 8.89 5.93
CA SER A 289 -12.82 8.78 5.66
C SER A 289 -12.32 7.40 6.05
N LEU A 290 -11.21 6.99 5.44
CA LEU A 290 -10.56 5.71 5.69
C LEU A 290 -9.05 5.89 5.55
N GLN A 291 -8.32 5.64 6.63
CA GLN A 291 -6.87 5.69 6.62
C GLN A 291 -6.30 4.33 6.25
N LEU A 292 -5.38 4.31 5.28
CA LEU A 292 -4.63 3.12 4.88
C LEU A 292 -3.13 3.43 4.85
N SER A 293 -2.36 2.63 5.56
CA SER A 293 -0.90 2.64 5.49
C SER A 293 -0.37 1.75 4.35
N PRO A 294 0.91 1.83 3.98
CA PRO A 294 1.46 1.01 2.91
C PRO A 294 1.21 -0.49 3.09
N GLY A 295 0.76 -1.16 2.05
CA GLY A 295 0.41 -2.58 2.05
C GLY A 295 -1.02 -2.89 2.50
N GLU A 296 -1.72 -1.97 3.15
CA GLU A 296 -3.11 -2.17 3.54
C GLU A 296 -4.06 -2.10 2.35
N ARG A 297 -5.12 -2.90 2.43
CA ARG A 297 -6.21 -2.96 1.47
C ARG A 297 -7.53 -2.68 2.17
N ALA A 298 -8.44 -2.10 1.41
CA ALA A 298 -9.83 -2.02 1.80
C ALA A 298 -10.74 -2.17 0.58
N GLU A 299 -11.91 -2.71 0.81
CA GLU A 299 -12.98 -2.73 -0.18
C GLU A 299 -14.06 -1.77 0.26
N ILE A 300 -14.33 -0.78 -0.58
CA ILE A 300 -15.34 0.22 -0.29
C ILE A 300 -16.43 0.21 -1.34
N VAL A 301 -17.67 0.43 -0.94
CA VAL A 301 -18.81 0.58 -1.86
C VAL A 301 -19.30 2.02 -1.80
N ILE A 302 -19.37 2.63 -2.98
CA ILE A 302 -19.87 3.99 -3.19
C ILE A 302 -21.20 3.99 -3.91
N ARG A 303 -21.98 5.07 -3.72
CA ARG A 303 -23.27 5.30 -4.38
C ARG A 303 -23.35 6.75 -4.88
N PRO A 304 -22.73 7.04 -6.05
CA PRO A 304 -22.77 8.37 -6.60
C PRO A 304 -24.16 8.69 -7.14
N GLU A 305 -24.56 9.97 -7.06
CA GLU A 305 -25.78 10.43 -7.71
C GLU A 305 -25.58 10.52 -9.24
N ALA A 306 -26.64 10.26 -10.00
CA ALA A 306 -26.58 10.35 -11.46
C ALA A 306 -26.15 11.75 -11.91
N GLY A 307 -25.17 11.83 -12.82
CA GLY A 307 -24.60 13.06 -13.36
C GLY A 307 -23.66 13.80 -12.40
N SER A 308 -23.39 13.26 -11.21
CA SER A 308 -22.46 13.87 -10.24
C SER A 308 -21.00 13.63 -10.59
N ARG A 309 -20.13 14.46 -9.99
CA ARG A 309 -18.68 14.28 -9.97
C ARG A 309 -18.19 14.30 -8.54
N HIS A 310 -17.26 13.43 -8.22
CA HIS A 310 -16.65 13.34 -6.90
C HIS A 310 -15.15 13.08 -7.05
N VAL A 311 -14.34 13.77 -6.27
CA VAL A 311 -12.91 13.52 -6.22
C VAL A 311 -12.59 12.71 -4.97
N LEU A 312 -12.09 11.49 -5.16
CA LEU A 312 -11.41 10.74 -4.10
C LEU A 312 -10.09 11.44 -3.82
N ARG A 313 -9.86 11.80 -2.58
CA ARG A 313 -8.64 12.50 -2.14
C ARG A 313 -8.09 11.88 -0.86
N SER A 314 -6.82 12.12 -0.59
CA SER A 314 -6.22 11.92 0.71
C SER A 314 -6.19 13.25 1.46
N THR A 315 -6.80 13.28 2.62
CA THR A 315 -6.66 14.37 3.60
C THR A 315 -5.53 14.06 4.58
N PRO A 316 -5.04 15.01 5.39
CA PRO A 316 -3.99 14.75 6.35
C PRO A 316 -4.26 13.50 7.20
N PRO A 317 -3.40 12.48 7.16
CA PRO A 317 -3.55 11.30 8.00
C PRO A 317 -3.18 11.61 9.46
N GLU A 318 -3.73 10.85 10.39
CA GLU A 318 -3.34 10.91 11.81
C GLU A 318 -2.13 10.01 12.07
N LEU A 319 -0.92 10.53 11.92
CA LEU A 319 0.31 9.75 12.12
C LEU A 319 0.73 9.66 13.58
N LYS A 320 0.46 10.70 14.38
CA LYS A 320 0.81 10.81 15.82
C LYS A 320 2.29 10.55 16.14
N ALA A 321 3.17 10.79 15.17
CA ALA A 321 4.62 10.65 15.30
C ALA A 321 5.28 11.89 15.93
N GLY A 322 4.50 12.95 16.20
CA GLY A 322 4.95 14.21 16.78
C GLY A 322 5.15 15.31 15.75
N PHE A 323 5.08 16.55 16.23
CA PHE A 323 5.01 17.78 15.42
C PHE A 323 6.00 17.84 14.25
N TRP A 324 7.26 17.46 14.48
CA TRP A 324 8.29 17.49 13.44
C TRP A 324 8.16 16.31 12.48
N GLN A 325 8.00 15.11 13.04
CA GLN A 325 7.95 13.87 12.26
C GLN A 325 6.70 13.81 11.36
N ASP A 326 5.54 14.21 11.89
CA ASP A 326 4.28 14.25 11.11
C ASP A 326 4.47 15.09 9.84
N ARG A 327 5.11 16.26 9.96
CA ARG A 327 5.36 17.16 8.83
C ARG A 327 6.21 16.54 7.73
N PHE A 328 7.28 15.82 8.10
CA PHE A 328 8.22 15.25 7.14
C PHE A 328 7.82 13.85 6.67
N SER A 329 6.85 13.20 7.31
CA SER A 329 6.31 11.90 6.93
C SER A 329 5.00 11.98 6.12
N GLY A 330 4.61 13.17 5.64
CA GLY A 330 3.41 13.37 4.84
C GLY A 330 2.12 13.56 5.65
N GLY A 331 2.22 13.79 6.98
CA GLY A 331 1.07 13.97 7.87
C GLY A 331 0.25 15.24 7.61
N ASP A 332 0.80 16.22 6.90
CA ASP A 332 0.10 17.45 6.51
C ASP A 332 -0.34 17.46 5.04
N ASP A 333 -0.06 16.39 4.30
CA ASP A 333 -0.28 16.35 2.85
C ASP A 333 -1.77 16.20 2.51
N ARG A 334 -2.16 16.87 1.42
CA ARG A 334 -3.50 16.81 0.81
C ARG A 334 -3.35 16.50 -0.67
N MET A 335 -3.92 15.41 -1.13
CA MET A 335 -3.72 14.98 -2.51
C MET A 335 -5.03 14.54 -3.14
N ASP A 336 -5.34 15.08 -4.32
CA ASP A 336 -6.40 14.55 -5.17
C ASP A 336 -5.91 13.27 -5.86
N VAL A 337 -6.72 12.21 -5.86
CA VAL A 337 -6.33 10.85 -6.25
C VAL A 337 -7.02 10.39 -7.53
N LEU A 338 -8.36 10.51 -7.59
CA LEU A 338 -9.18 9.99 -8.68
C LEU A 338 -10.48 10.79 -8.80
N GLU A 339 -10.86 11.22 -10.00
CA GLU A 339 -12.19 11.80 -10.26
C GLU A 339 -13.17 10.70 -10.69
N LEU A 340 -14.29 10.59 -10.01
CA LEU A 340 -15.43 9.77 -10.42
C LEU A 340 -16.43 10.61 -11.21
N ARG A 341 -16.86 10.11 -12.35
CA ARG A 341 -17.82 10.76 -13.26
C ARG A 341 -19.05 9.88 -13.44
N ALA A 342 -20.10 10.14 -12.68
CA ALA A 342 -21.33 9.38 -12.78
C ALA A 342 -22.10 9.74 -14.07
N ALA A 343 -22.55 8.74 -14.80
CA ALA A 343 -23.38 8.92 -15.99
C ALA A 343 -24.72 9.61 -15.63
N PRO A 344 -25.33 10.34 -16.57
CA PRO A 344 -26.64 10.98 -16.34
C PRO A 344 -27.78 9.99 -16.03
N VAL A 345 -27.60 8.74 -16.43
CA VAL A 345 -28.49 7.61 -16.11
C VAL A 345 -27.62 6.45 -15.63
N LEU A 346 -27.85 5.99 -14.44
CA LEU A 346 -27.17 4.88 -13.85
C LEU A 346 -27.98 3.58 -13.99
N ARG A 347 -27.31 2.49 -14.31
CA ARG A 347 -27.89 1.15 -14.29
C ARG A 347 -28.15 0.75 -12.83
N SER A 348 -29.33 0.22 -12.56
CA SER A 348 -29.71 -0.23 -11.22
C SER A 348 -28.79 -1.34 -10.73
N SER A 349 -28.47 -1.30 -9.45
CA SER A 349 -27.63 -2.27 -8.75
C SER A 349 -28.43 -3.02 -7.69
N ALA A 350 -27.99 -4.23 -7.34
CA ALA A 350 -28.53 -4.95 -6.20
C ALA A 350 -28.29 -4.20 -4.88
N ALA A 351 -29.18 -4.39 -3.92
CA ALA A 351 -28.99 -3.84 -2.58
C ALA A 351 -27.78 -4.51 -1.91
N ILE A 352 -26.97 -3.71 -1.22
CA ILE A 352 -25.89 -4.25 -0.40
C ILE A 352 -26.52 -4.92 0.83
N PRO A 353 -26.20 -6.17 1.12
CA PRO A 353 -26.72 -6.90 2.27
C PRO A 353 -26.28 -6.26 3.59
N GLU A 354 -27.11 -6.44 4.61
CA GLU A 354 -26.75 -6.04 5.99
C GLU A 354 -25.66 -6.95 6.56
N ARG A 355 -25.62 -8.22 6.17
CA ARG A 355 -24.57 -9.18 6.56
C ARG A 355 -23.83 -9.69 5.34
N LEU A 356 -22.50 -9.57 5.36
CA LEU A 356 -21.63 -9.94 4.23
C LEU A 356 -21.05 -11.33 4.38
N THR A 357 -20.62 -11.66 5.59
CA THR A 357 -20.02 -12.96 5.94
C THR A 357 -20.25 -13.30 7.40
N THR A 358 -19.75 -14.43 7.83
CA THR A 358 -19.63 -14.80 9.25
C THR A 358 -18.16 -15.12 9.51
N LEU A 359 -17.55 -14.38 10.42
CA LEU A 359 -16.17 -14.64 10.83
C LEU A 359 -16.11 -15.87 11.72
N PRO A 360 -15.01 -16.64 11.67
CA PRO A 360 -14.80 -17.76 12.58
C PRO A 360 -14.63 -17.27 14.03
N GLU A 361 -15.18 -18.02 14.98
CA GLU A 361 -14.88 -17.79 16.39
C GLU A 361 -13.44 -18.24 16.71
N LEU A 362 -12.62 -17.31 17.20
CA LEU A 362 -11.19 -17.57 17.47
C LEU A 362 -10.94 -18.37 18.75
N GLY A 363 -11.93 -18.48 19.64
CA GLY A 363 -11.78 -19.13 20.93
C GLY A 363 -10.88 -18.35 21.91
N GLU A 364 -10.64 -18.94 23.09
CA GLU A 364 -9.78 -18.32 24.11
C GLU A 364 -8.30 -18.42 23.71
N PRO A 365 -7.52 -17.32 23.86
CA PRO A 365 -6.11 -17.35 23.53
C PRO A 365 -5.33 -18.31 24.43
N SER A 366 -4.50 -19.13 23.83
CA SER A 366 -3.61 -20.08 24.52
C SER A 366 -2.46 -19.39 25.26
N SER A 367 -2.05 -18.22 24.79
CA SER A 367 -1.01 -17.39 25.37
C SER A 367 -1.14 -15.93 24.95
N THR A 368 -0.48 -15.04 25.69
CA THR A 368 -0.30 -13.63 25.32
C THR A 368 1.15 -13.37 24.98
N ARG A 369 1.38 -12.73 23.83
CA ARG A 369 2.71 -12.36 23.34
C ARG A 369 2.81 -10.85 23.25
N ARG A 370 3.97 -10.31 23.62
CA ARG A 370 4.26 -8.88 23.49
C ARG A 370 5.34 -8.65 22.46
N ILE A 371 5.07 -7.76 21.54
CA ILE A 371 5.97 -7.36 20.46
C ILE A 371 6.17 -5.84 20.58
N ASP A 372 7.40 -5.41 20.79
CA ASP A 372 7.77 -4.00 20.83
C ASP A 372 8.50 -3.60 19.54
N LEU A 373 7.94 -2.65 18.78
CA LEU A 373 8.58 -2.01 17.66
C LEU A 373 9.49 -0.91 18.21
N THR A 374 10.79 -1.21 18.35
CA THR A 374 11.71 -0.43 19.18
C THR A 374 12.50 0.62 18.41
N SER A 375 12.64 0.45 17.09
CA SER A 375 13.19 1.46 16.17
C SER A 375 12.65 1.27 14.77
N SER A 376 13.10 2.06 13.79
CA SER A 376 12.74 1.89 12.38
C SER A 376 13.19 0.53 11.78
N THR A 377 14.09 -0.19 12.44
CA THR A 377 14.68 -1.44 11.95
C THR A 377 14.67 -2.58 12.95
N THR A 378 14.15 -2.37 14.18
CA THR A 378 14.23 -3.38 15.25
C THR A 378 12.88 -3.72 15.84
N ILE A 379 12.70 -5.02 16.11
CA ILE A 379 11.61 -5.60 16.89
C ILE A 379 12.21 -6.21 18.15
N ASN A 380 11.69 -5.88 19.34
CA ASN A 380 12.22 -6.37 20.62
C ASN A 380 13.75 -6.14 20.75
N ASP A 381 14.25 -4.97 20.31
CA ASP A 381 15.66 -4.56 20.27
C ASP A 381 16.58 -5.46 19.40
N ARG A 382 15.99 -6.16 18.41
CA ARG A 382 16.74 -7.03 17.49
C ARG A 382 16.50 -6.63 16.05
N GLU A 383 17.59 -6.49 15.28
CA GLU A 383 17.52 -6.34 13.83
C GLU A 383 17.19 -7.69 13.15
N MET A 384 16.66 -7.61 11.93
CA MET A 384 16.42 -8.78 11.10
C MET A 384 17.71 -9.61 10.91
N ASP A 385 17.62 -10.91 11.15
CA ASP A 385 18.68 -11.90 10.88
C ASP A 385 18.06 -13.10 10.16
N MET A 386 18.46 -13.30 8.91
CA MET A 386 17.93 -14.36 8.04
C MET A 386 18.16 -15.78 8.57
N GLY A 387 19.13 -15.97 9.46
CA GLY A 387 19.47 -17.27 10.06
C GLY A 387 18.82 -17.52 11.42
N ARG A 388 18.01 -16.57 11.93
CA ARG A 388 17.48 -16.64 13.30
C ARG A 388 15.96 -16.76 13.31
N ILE A 389 15.45 -17.56 14.22
CA ILE A 389 14.02 -17.60 14.58
C ILE A 389 13.89 -16.95 15.95
N ASP A 390 13.22 -15.79 16.02
CA ASP A 390 13.03 -15.06 17.27
C ASP A 390 11.81 -15.54 18.04
N GLU A 391 10.71 -15.88 17.34
CA GLU A 391 9.46 -16.29 17.94
C GLU A 391 8.98 -17.62 17.35
N VAL A 392 8.48 -18.49 18.20
CA VAL A 392 7.89 -19.77 17.81
C VAL A 392 6.42 -19.77 18.21
N VAL A 393 5.53 -19.97 17.25
CA VAL A 393 4.08 -20.05 17.46
C VAL A 393 3.63 -21.48 17.16
N VAL A 394 2.74 -22.03 17.98
CA VAL A 394 2.23 -23.39 17.81
C VAL A 394 1.09 -23.38 16.79
N ALA A 395 1.23 -24.12 15.71
CA ALA A 395 0.20 -24.24 14.68
C ALA A 395 -1.12 -24.77 15.28
N GLY A 396 -2.24 -24.22 14.81
CA GLY A 396 -3.58 -24.59 15.27
C GLY A 396 -3.96 -24.01 16.63
N THR A 397 -3.20 -23.03 17.15
CA THR A 397 -3.54 -22.29 18.36
C THR A 397 -3.90 -20.84 18.04
N THR A 398 -4.71 -20.23 18.90
CA THR A 398 -4.95 -18.79 18.91
C THR A 398 -4.10 -18.14 19.99
N GLU A 399 -3.43 -17.03 19.66
CA GLU A 399 -2.66 -16.23 20.63
C GLU A 399 -3.19 -14.78 20.63
N LEU A 400 -3.07 -14.11 21.80
CA LEU A 400 -3.28 -12.67 21.91
C LEU A 400 -1.91 -11.98 21.75
N TRP A 401 -1.80 -11.06 20.77
CA TRP A 401 -0.58 -10.30 20.56
C TRP A 401 -0.79 -8.83 20.95
N GLU A 402 0.04 -8.35 21.87
CA GLU A 402 0.13 -6.94 22.25
C GLU A 402 1.27 -6.29 21.46
N VAL A 403 0.96 -5.71 20.33
CA VAL A 403 1.95 -5.01 19.50
C VAL A 403 2.01 -3.54 19.93
N ARG A 404 3.20 -3.08 20.31
CA ARG A 404 3.41 -1.70 20.77
C ARG A 404 4.47 -1.01 19.92
N ASN A 405 4.13 0.13 19.39
CA ASN A 405 5.12 1.04 18.84
C ASN A 405 5.72 1.88 19.98
N VAL A 406 6.97 1.63 20.32
CA VAL A 406 7.74 2.39 21.32
C VAL A 406 8.85 3.20 20.66
N SER A 407 8.93 3.15 19.33
CA SER A 407 9.83 4.00 18.54
C SER A 407 9.26 5.42 18.36
N GLY A 408 10.03 6.31 17.79
CA GLY A 408 9.57 7.66 17.40
C GLY A 408 9.02 7.75 15.97
N THR A 409 8.86 6.61 15.27
CA THR A 409 8.42 6.53 13.88
C THR A 409 7.10 5.77 13.75
N ILE A 410 6.40 5.96 12.63
CA ILE A 410 5.20 5.18 12.30
C ILE A 410 5.60 3.81 11.78
N HIS A 411 4.80 2.79 12.09
CA HIS A 411 5.01 1.42 11.65
C HIS A 411 3.71 0.77 11.22
N ASN A 412 3.81 -0.09 10.22
CA ASN A 412 2.84 -1.14 9.94
C ASN A 412 3.20 -2.38 10.77
N PHE A 413 2.22 -3.25 10.97
CA PHE A 413 2.45 -4.57 11.51
C PHE A 413 1.80 -5.60 10.60
N HIS A 414 2.60 -6.53 10.08
CA HIS A 414 2.18 -7.57 9.16
C HIS A 414 2.77 -8.92 9.59
N ILE A 415 1.95 -9.96 9.51
CA ILE A 415 2.35 -11.34 9.77
C ILE A 415 1.99 -12.16 8.54
N HIS A 416 2.96 -12.91 8.00
CA HIS A 416 2.72 -13.81 6.88
C HIS A 416 1.91 -15.03 7.32
N ASP A 417 1.16 -15.63 6.40
CA ASP A 417 0.43 -16.90 6.52
C ASP A 417 -0.71 -16.93 7.56
N VAL A 418 -1.03 -15.84 8.21
CA VAL A 418 -2.11 -15.78 9.20
C VAL A 418 -2.98 -14.54 9.02
N GLN A 419 -4.21 -14.62 9.49
CA GLN A 419 -5.10 -13.48 9.69
C GLN A 419 -5.31 -13.27 11.18
N PHE A 420 -5.67 -12.04 11.56
CA PHE A 420 -5.93 -11.67 12.94
C PHE A 420 -7.13 -10.75 13.03
N GLU A 421 -7.75 -10.73 14.20
CA GLU A 421 -8.79 -9.79 14.55
C GLU A 421 -8.20 -8.71 15.45
N ILE A 422 -8.50 -7.44 15.18
CA ILE A 422 -8.08 -6.31 16.00
C ILE A 422 -9.10 -6.13 17.13
N LEU A 423 -8.73 -6.53 18.35
CA LEU A 423 -9.58 -6.41 19.53
C LEU A 423 -9.61 -4.99 20.09
N GLY A 424 -8.58 -4.20 19.83
CA GLY A 424 -8.51 -2.82 20.29
C GLY A 424 -7.22 -2.13 19.86
N MET A 425 -7.30 -0.83 19.69
CA MET A 425 -6.16 0.06 19.40
C MET A 425 -6.17 1.22 20.38
N THR A 426 -4.99 1.61 20.87
CA THR A 426 -4.82 2.79 21.73
C THR A 426 -3.96 3.82 21.05
N GLY A 427 -4.31 5.09 21.17
CA GLY A 427 -3.54 6.19 20.57
C GLY A 427 -3.83 6.48 19.09
N THR A 428 -4.76 5.76 18.44
CA THR A 428 -5.20 5.97 17.05
C THR A 428 -6.60 6.56 16.98
N SER A 429 -7.01 6.95 15.75
CA SER A 429 -8.39 7.33 15.46
C SER A 429 -9.35 6.16 15.70
N PRO A 430 -10.55 6.39 16.24
CA PRO A 430 -11.59 5.38 16.39
C PRO A 430 -12.17 4.87 15.05
N ASP A 431 -11.78 5.44 13.92
CA ASP A 431 -12.35 5.16 12.60
C ASP A 431 -11.57 4.11 11.78
N HIS A 432 -10.61 3.40 12.39
CA HIS A 432 -10.04 2.19 11.79
C HIS A 432 -11.05 1.06 11.87
N PRO A 433 -11.45 0.46 10.71
CA PRO A 433 -12.40 -0.65 10.68
C PRO A 433 -11.78 -1.95 11.21
#